data_50440b5dbaaaf46a60a733058fe403e1
#
_entry.id   50440b5dbaaaf46a60a733058fe403e1
#
_cell.length_a   1.000
_cell.length_b   1.000
_cell.length_c   1.000
_cell.angle_alpha   90.00
_cell.angle_beta   90.00
_cell.angle_gamma   90.00
#
_symmetry.space_group_name_H-M   'P 1'
#
loop_
_entity.id
_entity.type
_entity.pdbx_description
1 polymer ?
#
loop_
_entity_poly.entity_id
_entity_poly.type
_entity_poly.pdbx_seq_one_letter_code
_entity_poly.pdbx_strand_id
1 'polypeptide(L)'
;PSAGHKGDYVYEDDAVGFTITKRSYDTVFDGKITLEGVVEKVADVSLVIDGETVDTQSVKAKETFAFDDKEIAQGRNDVELRFADKDGNITRETFNFVYLTNYQKVVDAAYDGTDGEEVNGIATYKTVQAAVNSVAASNTQRVVIFVKEGDYEEHLSVTSPYITLIGEDSEK
;
A
#
# COMPACT_ATOMS: atom_id res chain seq x y z
N PRO A 1 36.32 -13.15 -0.85
CA PRO A 1 35.96 -12.36 -0.89
C PRO A 1 36.01 -12.08 -0.57
N SER A 2 36.43 -12.47 -0.52
CA SER A 2 35.98 -11.72 -0.42
C SER A 2 35.99 -11.38 -0.38
N ALA A 3 35.97 -12.04 -0.41
CA ALA A 3 35.52 -11.35 -0.50
C ALA A 3 35.31 -11.09 -0.72
N GLY A 4 36.38 -11.64 -0.80
CA GLY A 4 35.73 -11.00 -1.18
C GLY A 4 35.44 -11.03 -1.38
N HIS A 5 35.13 -11.32 -1.65
CA HIS A 5 34.62 -10.84 -1.83
C HIS A 5 34.18 -10.56 -1.94
N LYS A 6 34.27 -11.51 -1.89
CA LYS A 6 33.77 -10.94 -1.98
C LYS A 6 33.29 -10.33 -1.98
N GLY A 7 33.56 -10.94 -1.81
CA GLY A 7 33.02 -10.12 -1.93
C GLY A 7 32.67 -10.06 -1.65
N ASP A 8 32.72 -10.31 -1.48
CA ASP A 8 32.27 -10.11 -1.03
C ASP A 8 31.64 -9.58 -0.46
N TYR A 9 30.95 -9.82 -0.43
CA TYR A 9 30.32 -9.02 0.25
C TYR A 9 29.93 -9.62 1.42
N VAL A 10 30.19 -9.24 2.39
CA VAL A 10 29.88 -9.79 3.37
C VAL A 10 29.30 -9.07 4.19
N TYR A 11 28.68 -8.46 4.27
CA TYR A 11 28.15 -7.66 4.94
C TYR A 11 26.89 -8.00 5.42
N GLU A 12 26.40 -8.86 4.97
CA GLU A 12 25.08 -9.19 5.29
C GLU A 12 24.89 -9.70 6.67
N ASP A 13 25.89 -10.14 7.34
CA ASP A 13 25.77 -10.56 8.73
C ASP A 13 25.43 -9.39 9.64
N ASP A 14 25.70 -8.17 9.19
CA ASP A 14 25.42 -7.00 10.00
C ASP A 14 24.02 -6.45 9.78
N ALA A 15 23.31 -6.98 8.81
CA ALA A 15 21.96 -6.50 8.52
C ALA A 15 20.96 -7.11 9.49
N VAL A 16 19.87 -6.40 9.73
CA VAL A 16 18.76 -6.93 10.49
C VAL A 16 17.82 -7.61 9.51
N GLY A 17 17.71 -8.93 9.62
CA GLY A 17 16.78 -9.68 8.80
C GLY A 17 15.35 -9.45 9.29
N PHE A 18 14.42 -9.39 8.36
CA PHE A 18 13.02 -9.17 8.70
C PHE A 18 12.12 -9.77 7.64
N THR A 19 10.86 -10.01 8.03
CA THR A 19 9.82 -10.46 7.11
C THR A 19 8.59 -9.59 7.35
N ILE A 20 8.03 -9.04 6.28
CA ILE A 20 6.79 -8.27 6.39
C ILE A 20 5.64 -9.26 6.32
N THR A 21 4.83 -9.30 7.39
CA THR A 21 3.73 -10.26 7.49
C THR A 21 2.39 -9.64 7.17
N LYS A 22 2.28 -8.30 7.24
CA LYS A 22 1.05 -7.60 6.93
C LYS A 22 1.40 -6.20 6.49
N ARG A 23 0.78 -5.74 5.42
CA ARG A 23 0.97 -4.36 4.97
C ARG A 23 -0.27 -3.87 4.25
N SER A 24 -0.49 -2.57 4.32
CA SER A 24 -1.53 -1.92 3.53
C SER A 24 -1.16 -1.97 2.05
N TYR A 25 -2.16 -1.86 1.19
CA TYR A 25 -1.91 -1.68 -0.23
C TYR A 25 -1.30 -0.31 -0.48
N ASP A 26 -0.68 -0.14 -1.64
CA ASP A 26 0.00 1.10 -1.97
C ASP A 26 -0.95 2.30 -1.99
N THR A 27 -2.22 2.09 -2.31
CA THR A 27 -3.21 3.16 -2.28
C THR A 27 -4.21 2.89 -1.16
N VAL A 28 -4.40 3.88 -0.31
CA VAL A 28 -5.36 3.79 0.79
C VAL A 28 -6.35 4.94 0.68
N PHE A 29 -7.54 4.76 1.27
CA PHE A 29 -8.62 5.74 1.16
C PHE A 29 -9.03 6.33 2.49
N ASP A 30 -8.54 5.76 3.59
CA ASP A 30 -8.86 6.26 4.92
C ASP A 30 -7.70 7.02 5.54
N GLY A 31 -6.61 7.18 4.80
CA GLY A 31 -5.45 7.92 5.28
C GLY A 31 -4.62 7.19 6.30
N LYS A 32 -4.77 5.88 6.41
CA LYS A 32 -4.03 5.11 7.42
C LYS A 32 -3.35 3.92 6.78
N ILE A 33 -2.15 3.62 7.27
CA ILE A 33 -1.40 2.45 6.80
C ILE A 33 -1.04 1.56 7.97
N THR A 34 -0.84 0.28 7.67
CA THR A 34 -0.43 -0.73 8.63
C THR A 34 0.76 -1.47 8.05
N LEU A 35 1.79 -1.65 8.88
CA LEU A 35 2.97 -2.43 8.53
C LEU A 35 3.33 -3.28 9.73
N GLU A 36 3.34 -4.61 9.55
CA GLU A 36 3.68 -5.54 10.60
C GLU A 36 4.68 -6.56 10.07
N GLY A 37 5.53 -7.05 10.95
CA GLY A 37 6.50 -8.04 10.55
C GLY A 37 7.24 -8.63 11.72
N VAL A 38 8.25 -9.44 11.39
CA VAL A 38 9.06 -10.14 12.37
C VAL A 38 10.52 -9.83 12.10
N VAL A 39 11.30 -9.59 13.15
CA VAL A 39 12.75 -9.38 13.01
C VAL A 39 13.50 -10.64 13.41
N GLU A 40 14.67 -10.85 12.80
CA GLU A 40 15.46 -12.04 13.08
C GLU A 40 16.40 -11.85 14.27
N LYS A 41 16.69 -10.62 14.67
CA LYS A 41 17.52 -10.34 15.83
C LYS A 41 16.99 -9.09 16.52
N VAL A 42 17.50 -8.85 17.72
CA VAL A 42 17.09 -7.68 18.50
C VAL A 42 17.31 -6.41 17.68
N ALA A 43 16.29 -5.57 17.60
CA ALA A 43 16.40 -4.34 16.83
C ALA A 43 15.40 -3.31 17.34
N ASP A 44 15.74 -2.03 17.12
CA ASP A 44 14.78 -0.95 17.27
C ASP A 44 14.23 -0.69 15.88
N VAL A 45 12.91 -0.83 15.74
CA VAL A 45 12.24 -0.65 14.46
C VAL A 45 11.55 0.71 14.49
N SER A 46 11.92 1.58 13.57
CA SER A 46 11.33 2.92 13.48
C SER A 46 10.53 3.05 12.21
N LEU A 47 9.39 3.70 12.32
CA LEU A 47 8.57 4.06 11.17
C LEU A 47 8.86 5.51 10.84
N VAL A 48 9.32 5.74 9.61
CA VAL A 48 9.69 7.08 9.14
C VAL A 48 8.77 7.42 7.98
N ILE A 49 8.08 8.55 8.08
CA ILE A 49 7.17 9.00 7.02
C ILE A 49 7.66 10.36 6.55
N ASP A 50 7.97 10.44 5.26
CA ASP A 50 8.45 11.66 4.62
C ASP A 50 9.63 12.28 5.38
N GLY A 51 10.53 11.40 5.84
CA GLY A 51 11.76 11.84 6.50
C GLY A 51 11.63 12.06 7.99
N GLU A 52 10.43 11.88 8.55
CA GLU A 52 10.20 12.13 9.98
C GLU A 52 9.88 10.82 10.70
N THR A 53 10.56 10.54 11.79
CA THR A 53 10.31 9.35 12.59
C THR A 53 9.04 9.58 13.39
N VAL A 54 8.03 8.74 13.15
CA VAL A 54 6.73 8.91 13.82
C VAL A 54 6.53 7.91 14.95
N ASP A 55 7.25 6.78 14.94
CA ASP A 55 7.12 5.79 16.00
C ASP A 55 8.35 4.88 15.99
N THR A 56 8.65 4.29 17.15
CA THR A 56 9.76 3.36 17.30
C THR A 56 9.36 2.27 18.28
N GLN A 57 9.68 1.03 17.94
CA GLN A 57 9.43 -0.12 18.80
C GLN A 57 10.73 -0.90 18.99
N SER A 58 11.00 -1.32 20.23
CA SER A 58 12.12 -2.18 20.53
C SER A 58 11.62 -3.61 20.51
N VAL A 59 12.21 -4.44 19.65
CA VAL A 59 11.70 -5.78 19.35
C VAL A 59 12.82 -6.79 19.56
N LYS A 60 12.51 -7.89 20.19
CA LYS A 60 13.48 -8.97 20.39
C LYS A 60 13.51 -9.88 19.18
N ALA A 61 14.56 -10.70 19.12
CA ALA A 61 14.71 -11.66 18.01
C ALA A 61 13.46 -12.54 17.91
N LYS A 62 12.99 -12.72 16.69
CA LYS A 62 11.82 -13.54 16.34
C LYS A 62 10.50 -12.99 16.85
N GLU A 63 10.49 -11.77 17.35
CA GLU A 63 9.26 -11.14 17.80
C GLU A 63 8.71 -10.21 16.72
N THR A 64 7.44 -9.86 16.88
CA THR A 64 6.69 -9.08 15.90
C THR A 64 6.75 -7.60 16.23
N PHE A 65 6.96 -6.78 15.21
CA PHE A 65 6.72 -5.34 15.32
C PHE A 65 5.41 -5.04 14.59
N ALA A 66 4.72 -3.99 15.03
CA ALA A 66 3.45 -3.62 14.42
C ALA A 66 3.25 -2.12 14.49
N PHE A 67 3.04 -1.51 13.34
CA PHE A 67 2.66 -0.10 13.22
C PHE A 67 1.29 -0.09 12.56
N ASP A 68 0.25 -0.01 13.38
CA ASP A 68 -1.14 -0.17 12.91
C ASP A 68 -1.83 1.18 12.86
N ASP A 69 -2.60 1.39 11.80
CA ASP A 69 -3.45 2.59 11.66
C ASP A 69 -2.65 3.88 11.81
N LYS A 70 -1.48 3.93 11.20
CA LYS A 70 -0.65 5.13 11.23
C LYS A 70 -1.10 6.10 10.16
N GLU A 71 -1.28 7.35 10.52
CA GLU A 71 -1.84 8.36 9.61
C GLU A 71 -0.79 8.85 8.63
N ILE A 72 -1.22 9.03 7.39
CA ILE A 72 -0.38 9.61 6.34
C ILE A 72 -1.10 10.81 5.75
N ALA A 73 -0.35 11.65 5.07
CA ALA A 73 -0.90 12.85 4.45
C ALA A 73 -1.57 12.51 3.13
N GLN A 74 -2.49 13.36 2.69
CA GLN A 74 -3.11 13.22 1.39
C GLN A 74 -2.03 13.26 0.31
N GLY A 75 -2.17 12.40 -0.70
CA GLY A 75 -1.21 12.33 -1.77
C GLY A 75 -0.15 11.28 -1.50
N ARG A 76 1.02 11.48 -2.07
CA ARG A 76 2.09 10.49 -2.00
C ARG A 76 2.91 10.65 -0.74
N ASN A 77 3.23 9.54 -0.10
CA ASN A 77 4.05 9.52 1.10
C ASN A 77 5.19 8.52 0.92
N ASP A 78 6.40 8.94 1.25
CA ASP A 78 7.57 8.06 1.26
C ASP A 78 7.68 7.49 2.67
N VAL A 79 7.57 6.18 2.80
CA VAL A 79 7.56 5.51 4.08
C VAL A 79 8.75 4.58 4.17
N GLU A 80 9.40 4.57 5.32
CA GLU A 80 10.57 3.73 5.51
C GLU A 80 10.46 3.02 6.85
N LEU A 81 10.75 1.72 6.85
CA LEU A 81 11.00 0.99 8.08
C LEU A 81 12.50 0.95 8.28
N ARG A 82 12.96 1.38 9.43
CA ARG A 82 14.38 1.43 9.73
C ARG A 82 14.64 0.51 10.91
N PHE A 83 15.53 -0.45 10.69
CA PHE A 83 15.85 -1.46 11.70
C PHE A 83 17.27 -1.22 12.16
N ALA A 84 17.43 -0.86 13.43
CA ALA A 84 18.76 -0.59 14.00
C ALA A 84 19.08 -1.65 15.04
N ASP A 85 20.21 -2.35 14.88
CA ASP A 85 20.62 -3.31 15.88
C ASP A 85 21.42 -2.62 16.99
N LYS A 86 21.82 -3.39 17.99
CA LYS A 86 22.50 -2.81 19.14
C LYS A 86 23.90 -2.30 18.82
N ASP A 87 24.46 -2.71 17.69
CA ASP A 87 25.77 -2.27 17.26
C ASP A 87 25.72 -1.07 16.34
N GLY A 88 24.52 -0.55 16.08
CA GLY A 88 24.36 0.62 15.23
C GLY A 88 24.19 0.31 13.76
N ASN A 89 24.11 -0.95 13.37
CA ASN A 89 23.87 -1.30 11.98
C ASN A 89 22.41 -1.05 11.64
N ILE A 90 22.16 -0.42 10.50
CA ILE A 90 20.82 -0.01 10.11
C ILE A 90 20.44 -0.66 8.78
N THR A 91 19.27 -1.28 8.78
CA THR A 91 18.66 -1.85 7.57
C THR A 91 17.39 -1.05 7.29
N ARG A 92 17.14 -0.77 6.03
CA ARG A 92 15.99 0.05 5.63
C ARG A 92 15.14 -0.68 4.61
N GLU A 93 13.82 -0.50 4.74
CA GLU A 93 12.89 -0.98 3.73
C GLU A 93 11.96 0.18 3.41
N THR A 94 11.81 0.50 2.14
CA THR A 94 11.05 1.68 1.72
C THR A 94 9.77 1.28 1.01
N PHE A 95 8.75 2.13 1.18
CA PHE A 95 7.43 1.94 0.60
C PHE A 95 6.94 3.29 0.10
N ASN A 96 6.09 3.26 -0.93
CA ASN A 96 5.40 4.47 -1.38
C ASN A 96 3.92 4.23 -1.21
N PHE A 97 3.29 5.03 -0.36
CA PHE A 97 1.85 4.94 -0.13
C PHE A 97 1.18 6.21 -0.63
N VAL A 98 0.00 6.04 -1.21
CA VAL A 98 -0.80 7.15 -1.69
C VAL A 98 -2.11 7.16 -0.93
N TYR A 99 -2.43 8.30 -0.31
CA TYR A 99 -3.73 8.51 0.30
C TYR A 99 -4.57 9.26 -0.73
N LEU A 100 -5.51 8.54 -1.33
CA LEU A 100 -6.32 9.06 -2.41
C LEU A 100 -7.69 9.42 -1.87
N THR A 101 -8.06 10.71 -2.00
CA THR A 101 -9.35 11.18 -1.51
C THR A 101 -10.31 11.50 -2.64
N ASN A 102 -9.82 11.61 -3.88
CA ASN A 102 -10.64 12.04 -5.01
C ASN A 102 -11.04 10.87 -5.89
N TYR A 103 -11.97 10.05 -5.42
CA TYR A 103 -12.55 9.00 -6.24
C TYR A 103 -14.04 8.98 -5.98
N GLN A 104 -14.79 8.62 -7.00
CA GLN A 104 -16.25 8.66 -6.96
C GLN A 104 -16.88 7.27 -6.94
N LYS A 105 -16.16 6.27 -7.42
CA LYS A 105 -16.68 4.91 -7.52
C LYS A 105 -15.60 3.90 -7.18
N VAL A 106 -16.01 2.73 -6.72
CA VAL A 106 -15.10 1.63 -6.35
C VAL A 106 -15.57 0.37 -7.07
N VAL A 107 -14.62 -0.38 -7.62
CA VAL A 107 -14.89 -1.71 -8.18
C VAL A 107 -14.23 -2.73 -7.28
N ASP A 108 -15.00 -3.71 -6.82
CA ASP A 108 -14.51 -4.74 -5.90
C ASP A 108 -15.08 -6.08 -6.35
N ALA A 109 -14.23 -6.94 -6.90
CA ALA A 109 -14.66 -8.25 -7.40
C ALA A 109 -15.24 -9.12 -6.30
N ALA A 110 -14.89 -8.88 -5.06
CA ALA A 110 -15.39 -9.65 -3.92
C ALA A 110 -16.68 -9.06 -3.32
N TYR A 111 -17.17 -7.93 -3.86
CA TYR A 111 -18.38 -7.31 -3.35
C TYR A 111 -19.58 -8.17 -3.71
N ASP A 112 -20.42 -8.48 -2.72
CA ASP A 112 -21.55 -9.35 -2.95
C ASP A 112 -22.90 -8.61 -2.84
N GLY A 113 -22.86 -7.29 -2.79
CA GLY A 113 -24.08 -6.49 -2.77
C GLY A 113 -24.56 -6.17 -4.17
N THR A 114 -25.37 -5.12 -4.29
CA THR A 114 -25.93 -4.68 -5.54
C THR A 114 -25.04 -3.63 -6.18
N ASP A 115 -24.80 -3.74 -7.50
CA ASP A 115 -24.00 -2.76 -8.21
C ASP A 115 -24.60 -1.37 -8.04
N GLY A 116 -23.73 -0.42 -7.66
CA GLY A 116 -24.15 0.96 -7.45
C GLY A 116 -24.56 1.29 -6.03
N GLU A 117 -24.60 0.30 -5.16
CA GLU A 117 -24.94 0.50 -3.76
C GLU A 117 -23.81 1.24 -3.06
N GLU A 118 -24.15 2.15 -2.17
CA GLU A 118 -23.11 2.92 -1.48
C GLU A 118 -22.57 2.16 -0.27
N VAL A 119 -21.27 1.98 -0.27
CA VAL A 119 -20.54 1.40 0.86
C VAL A 119 -19.64 2.50 1.39
N ASN A 120 -19.86 2.90 2.64
CA ASN A 120 -19.16 4.03 3.25
C ASN A 120 -19.32 5.30 2.43
N GLY A 121 -20.49 5.46 1.80
CA GLY A 121 -20.78 6.66 1.03
C GLY A 121 -20.25 6.66 -0.39
N ILE A 122 -19.70 5.54 -0.86
CA ILE A 122 -19.12 5.46 -2.21
C ILE A 122 -19.83 4.34 -2.98
N ALA A 123 -20.27 4.64 -4.20
CA ALA A 123 -20.93 3.65 -5.04
C ALA A 123 -19.94 2.54 -5.40
N THR A 124 -20.33 1.29 -5.14
CA THR A 124 -19.47 0.13 -5.27
C THR A 124 -20.05 -0.82 -6.31
N TYR A 125 -19.19 -1.39 -7.14
CA TYR A 125 -19.58 -2.24 -8.26
C TYR A 125 -18.75 -3.52 -8.26
N LYS A 126 -19.32 -4.59 -8.80
CA LYS A 126 -18.62 -5.88 -8.86
C LYS A 126 -17.69 -5.97 -10.06
N THR A 127 -17.96 -5.21 -11.11
CA THR A 127 -17.14 -5.26 -12.33
C THR A 127 -16.78 -3.85 -12.77
N VAL A 128 -15.68 -3.77 -13.51
CA VAL A 128 -15.22 -2.48 -14.06
C VAL A 128 -16.25 -1.95 -15.04
N GLN A 129 -16.82 -2.83 -15.90
CA GLN A 129 -17.79 -2.40 -16.90
C GLN A 129 -19.05 -1.82 -16.25
N ALA A 130 -19.50 -2.40 -15.13
CA ALA A 130 -20.68 -1.88 -14.44
C ALA A 130 -20.41 -0.46 -13.93
N ALA A 131 -19.23 -0.21 -13.38
CA ALA A 131 -18.87 1.12 -12.90
C ALA A 131 -18.78 2.10 -14.06
N VAL A 132 -18.17 1.70 -15.17
CA VAL A 132 -18.05 2.56 -16.34
C VAL A 132 -19.43 2.87 -16.92
N ASN A 133 -20.30 1.86 -17.01
CA ASN A 133 -21.63 2.03 -17.57
C ASN A 133 -22.51 2.97 -16.72
N SER A 134 -22.18 3.14 -15.45
CA SER A 134 -22.95 4.02 -14.57
C SER A 134 -22.65 5.50 -14.84
N VAL A 135 -21.60 5.80 -15.63
CA VAL A 135 -21.24 7.16 -15.96
C VAL A 135 -21.98 7.54 -17.24
N ALA A 136 -22.70 8.66 -17.22
CA ALA A 136 -23.49 9.07 -18.37
C ALA A 136 -22.59 9.42 -19.55
N ALA A 137 -23.05 9.11 -20.77
CA ALA A 137 -22.29 9.43 -21.98
C ALA A 137 -22.15 10.96 -22.13
N SER A 138 -23.05 11.73 -21.53
CA SER A 138 -22.99 13.19 -21.56
C SER A 138 -22.17 13.77 -20.41
N ASN A 139 -21.44 12.93 -19.67
CA ASN A 139 -20.67 13.39 -18.53
C ASN A 139 -19.63 14.41 -18.95
N THR A 140 -19.52 15.50 -18.18
CA THR A 140 -18.56 16.57 -18.46
C THR A 140 -17.57 16.75 -17.32
N GLN A 141 -17.62 15.92 -16.27
CA GLN A 141 -16.73 16.03 -15.12
C GLN A 141 -15.93 14.75 -14.99
N ARG A 142 -14.72 14.89 -14.51
CA ARG A 142 -13.87 13.72 -14.32
C ARG A 142 -14.46 12.78 -13.27
N VAL A 143 -14.53 11.50 -13.59
CA VAL A 143 -14.95 10.47 -12.66
C VAL A 143 -13.79 9.53 -12.44
N VAL A 144 -13.34 9.41 -11.21
CA VAL A 144 -12.24 8.52 -10.85
C VAL A 144 -12.84 7.25 -10.26
N ILE A 145 -12.50 6.12 -10.86
CA ILE A 145 -12.97 4.81 -10.43
C ILE A 145 -11.79 4.04 -9.88
N PHE A 146 -11.86 3.66 -8.63
CA PHE A 146 -10.81 2.87 -8.01
C PHE A 146 -11.14 1.39 -8.16
N VAL A 147 -10.22 0.62 -8.73
CA VAL A 147 -10.42 -0.81 -8.95
C VAL A 147 -9.60 -1.57 -7.94
N LYS A 148 -10.25 -2.25 -7.01
CA LYS A 148 -9.57 -3.05 -6.01
C LYS A 148 -8.94 -4.26 -6.67
N GLU A 149 -7.89 -4.78 -6.03
CA GLU A 149 -7.22 -5.96 -6.53
C GLU A 149 -8.20 -7.11 -6.65
N GLY A 150 -8.10 -7.87 -7.74
CA GLY A 150 -8.98 -9.00 -7.99
C GLY A 150 -8.85 -9.46 -9.42
N ASP A 151 -9.59 -10.51 -9.76
CA ASP A 151 -9.58 -11.05 -11.11
C ASP A 151 -10.75 -10.48 -11.89
N TYR A 152 -10.45 -9.73 -12.95
CA TYR A 152 -11.46 -9.11 -13.79
C TYR A 152 -11.26 -9.58 -15.23
N GLU A 153 -12.10 -10.51 -15.68
CA GLU A 153 -12.03 -11.01 -17.05
C GLU A 153 -13.08 -10.27 -17.86
N GLU A 154 -12.71 -9.09 -18.35
CA GLU A 154 -13.66 -8.21 -19.02
C GLU A 154 -13.09 -7.64 -20.29
N HIS A 155 -13.96 -7.48 -21.27
CA HIS A 155 -13.66 -6.67 -22.44
C HIS A 155 -14.34 -5.33 -22.23
N LEU A 156 -13.56 -4.31 -21.90
CA LEU A 156 -14.14 -3.02 -21.53
C LEU A 156 -14.52 -2.23 -22.75
N SER A 157 -15.70 -1.59 -22.67
CA SER A 157 -16.14 -0.64 -23.66
C SER A 157 -16.45 0.65 -22.92
N VAL A 158 -15.67 1.70 -23.18
CA VAL A 158 -15.83 2.98 -22.50
C VAL A 158 -16.37 3.98 -23.50
N THR A 159 -17.61 4.39 -23.30
CA THR A 159 -18.25 5.37 -24.19
C THR A 159 -18.41 6.72 -23.52
N SER A 160 -18.20 6.80 -22.22
CA SER A 160 -18.35 8.06 -21.48
C SER A 160 -17.00 8.76 -21.37
N PRO A 161 -16.97 10.10 -21.50
CA PRO A 161 -15.71 10.83 -21.41
C PRO A 161 -15.30 11.07 -19.96
N TYR A 162 -14.03 11.45 -19.80
CA TYR A 162 -13.47 11.90 -18.51
C TYR A 162 -13.44 10.82 -17.42
N ILE A 163 -13.30 9.55 -17.80
CA ILE A 163 -13.17 8.48 -16.83
C ILE A 163 -11.70 8.13 -16.62
N THR A 164 -11.29 8.05 -15.35
CA THR A 164 -9.96 7.63 -14.98
C THR A 164 -10.08 6.36 -14.12
N LEU A 165 -9.35 5.32 -14.51
CA LEU A 165 -9.31 4.08 -13.75
C LEU A 165 -8.00 4.00 -13.00
N ILE A 166 -8.07 3.70 -11.71
CA ILE A 166 -6.89 3.57 -10.86
C ILE A 166 -6.92 2.20 -10.21
N GLY A 167 -5.89 1.39 -10.46
CA GLY A 167 -5.79 0.07 -9.87
C GLY A 167 -5.13 0.10 -8.51
N GLU A 168 -5.57 -0.80 -7.64
CA GLU A 168 -5.04 -0.87 -6.28
C GLU A 168 -3.60 -1.34 -6.27
N ASP A 169 -3.25 -2.26 -7.17
CA ASP A 169 -1.90 -2.79 -7.24
C ASP A 169 -1.38 -2.59 -8.64
N SER A 170 -0.79 -1.42 -8.88
CA SER A 170 -0.34 -1.07 -10.23
C SER A 170 0.95 -1.79 -10.61
N GLU A 171 1.55 -2.55 -9.71
CA GLU A 171 2.76 -3.27 -10.04
C GLU A 171 2.50 -4.65 -10.61
N LYS A 172 1.29 -5.05 -10.67
CA LYS A 172 0.93 -6.32 -11.25
C LYS A 172 0.70 -6.23 -12.73
#